data_22b9cdce2900d3d386a742a98ca1f52c
#
_entry.id   22b9cdce2900d3d386a742a98ca1f52c
#
_cell.length_a   1.000
_cell.length_b   1.000
_cell.length_c   1.000
_cell.angle_alpha   90.00
_cell.angle_beta   90.00
_cell.angle_gamma   90.00
#
_symmetry.space_group_name_H-M   'P 1'
#
loop_
_entity.id
_entity.type
_entity.pdbx_description
1 polymer ?
#
loop_
_entity_poly.entity_id
_entity_poly.type
_entity_poly.pdbx_seq_one_letter_code
_entity_poly.pdbx_strand_id
1 'polypeptide(L)'
;MSISVSIIGTGSVLPDQIVPNSAFLGCDFYDEKGQPFPHSNEIIIQKFEEITEIRERRWANPEELCSTLGTRAAAHALEHAGIDPETLDLIIVTHNFGDLAFGSRHTDQMPTLASRVKAGLGIRNPNAVAFDVLAGCPGWVQSVLTAHSYMLAGHAKRALVVGNEMLSRTLDVHDRDSMIFADGA
;
A
#
# COMPACT_ATOMS: atom_id res chain seq x y z
N MET A 1 32.75 -10.04 12.52
CA MET A 1 31.75 -11.02 12.00
C MET A 1 30.84 -10.25 11.07
N SER A 2 30.60 -10.74 9.85
CA SER A 2 29.60 -10.14 8.96
C SER A 2 28.21 -10.52 9.48
N ILE A 3 27.35 -9.52 9.72
CA ILE A 3 25.95 -9.76 10.03
C ILE A 3 25.25 -10.12 8.72
N SER A 4 24.57 -11.25 8.69
CA SER A 4 23.71 -11.66 7.58
C SER A 4 22.27 -11.34 7.94
N VAL A 5 21.57 -10.64 7.05
CA VAL A 5 20.14 -10.31 7.19
C VAL A 5 19.37 -11.08 6.13
N SER A 6 18.24 -11.67 6.50
CA SER A 6 17.40 -12.47 5.60
C SER A 6 15.93 -12.11 5.77
N ILE A 7 15.17 -12.25 4.69
CA ILE A 7 13.69 -12.22 4.73
C ILE A 7 13.23 -13.61 5.19
N ILE A 8 12.47 -13.69 6.27
CA ILE A 8 12.01 -14.94 6.89
C ILE A 8 10.51 -15.17 6.74
N GLY A 9 9.75 -14.18 6.32
CA GLY A 9 8.32 -14.30 6.07
C GLY A 9 7.83 -13.22 5.14
N THR A 10 6.78 -13.53 4.41
CA THR A 10 6.09 -12.63 3.49
C THR A 10 4.58 -12.79 3.65
N GLY A 11 3.84 -11.74 3.39
CA GLY A 11 2.38 -11.75 3.41
C GLY A 11 1.86 -10.68 2.46
N SER A 12 0.64 -10.85 1.99
CA SER A 12 -0.03 -9.88 1.15
C SER A 12 -1.53 -9.91 1.36
N VAL A 13 -2.18 -8.79 1.07
CA VAL A 13 -3.63 -8.65 1.07
C VAL A 13 -4.04 -7.84 -0.15
N LEU A 14 -4.98 -8.38 -0.90
CA LEU A 14 -5.69 -7.68 -1.95
C LEU A 14 -7.14 -7.46 -1.50
N PRO A 15 -7.72 -6.29 -1.74
CA PRO A 15 -9.14 -6.07 -1.50
C PRO A 15 -10.03 -6.98 -2.34
N ASP A 16 -11.26 -7.22 -1.87
CA ASP A 16 -12.19 -8.15 -2.53
C ASP A 16 -12.87 -7.55 -3.75
N GLN A 17 -13.06 -6.22 -3.81
CA GLN A 17 -13.76 -5.57 -4.91
C GLN A 17 -12.93 -5.62 -6.20
N ILE A 18 -13.44 -6.34 -7.19
CA ILE A 18 -12.88 -6.39 -8.53
C ILE A 18 -13.45 -5.23 -9.35
N VAL A 19 -12.58 -4.43 -9.95
CA VAL A 19 -12.94 -3.32 -10.83
C VAL A 19 -12.38 -3.60 -12.23
N PRO A 20 -13.22 -4.12 -13.16
CA PRO A 20 -12.79 -4.39 -14.53
C PRO A 20 -12.61 -3.09 -15.32
N ASN A 21 -11.90 -3.16 -16.44
CA ASN A 21 -11.73 -2.01 -17.35
C ASN A 21 -13.07 -1.44 -17.84
N SER A 22 -14.09 -2.28 -17.99
CA SER A 22 -15.44 -1.87 -18.40
C SER A 22 -16.13 -0.91 -17.42
N ALA A 23 -15.67 -0.86 -16.16
CA ALA A 23 -16.19 0.10 -15.19
C ALA A 23 -15.92 1.57 -15.58
N PHE A 24 -14.95 1.81 -16.46
CA PHE A 24 -14.57 3.15 -16.93
C PHE A 24 -15.28 3.57 -18.23
N LEU A 25 -16.15 2.75 -18.79
CA LEU A 25 -16.89 3.08 -20.02
C LEU A 25 -17.75 4.34 -19.90
N GLY A 26 -18.26 4.63 -18.71
CA GLY A 26 -19.09 5.80 -18.41
C GLY A 26 -18.32 7.01 -17.90
N CYS A 27 -17.00 7.00 -17.89
CA CYS A 27 -16.19 8.13 -17.41
C CYS A 27 -16.07 9.21 -18.48
N ASP A 28 -15.99 10.47 -18.03
CA ASP A 28 -15.68 11.61 -18.90
C ASP A 28 -14.18 11.89 -18.78
N PHE A 29 -13.37 11.39 -19.71
CA PHE A 29 -11.93 11.61 -19.71
C PHE A 29 -11.56 12.94 -20.37
N TYR A 30 -10.64 13.67 -19.74
CA TYR A 30 -10.11 14.94 -20.22
C TYR A 30 -8.59 14.86 -20.40
N ASP A 31 -8.09 15.67 -21.33
CA ASP A 31 -6.65 15.87 -21.53
C ASP A 31 -6.08 16.88 -20.50
N GLU A 32 -4.77 17.07 -20.52
CA GLU A 32 -4.06 18.03 -19.65
C GLU A 32 -4.53 19.49 -19.80
N LYS A 33 -5.28 19.82 -20.87
CA LYS A 33 -5.85 21.15 -21.11
C LYS A 33 -7.31 21.23 -20.68
N GLY A 34 -7.85 20.15 -20.09
CA GLY A 34 -9.27 20.07 -19.72
C GLY A 34 -10.21 19.95 -20.90
N GLN A 35 -9.73 19.48 -22.07
CA GLN A 35 -10.58 19.19 -23.20
C GLN A 35 -11.00 17.71 -23.17
N PRO A 36 -12.25 17.39 -23.59
CA PRO A 36 -12.68 16.00 -23.73
C PRO A 36 -11.69 15.20 -24.60
N PHE A 37 -11.39 13.99 -24.18
CA PHE A 37 -10.47 13.13 -24.93
C PHE A 37 -11.06 12.82 -26.32
N PRO A 38 -10.28 12.87 -27.41
CA PRO A 38 -10.80 12.80 -28.78
C PRO A 38 -11.27 11.39 -29.21
N HIS A 39 -11.00 10.38 -28.40
CA HIS A 39 -11.34 8.98 -28.65
C HIS A 39 -12.46 8.52 -27.73
N SER A 40 -13.27 7.56 -28.18
CA SER A 40 -14.27 6.93 -27.32
C SER A 40 -13.61 6.10 -26.21
N ASN A 41 -14.34 5.90 -25.10
CA ASN A 41 -13.83 5.14 -23.97
C ASN A 41 -13.50 3.69 -24.31
N GLU A 42 -14.21 3.09 -25.27
CA GLU A 42 -13.89 1.75 -25.77
C GLU A 42 -12.48 1.69 -26.36
N ILE A 43 -12.11 2.71 -27.17
CA ILE A 43 -10.77 2.80 -27.77
C ILE A 43 -9.71 3.07 -26.70
N ILE A 44 -10.00 3.95 -25.73
CA ILE A 44 -9.09 4.26 -24.63
C ILE A 44 -8.82 3.00 -23.79
N ILE A 45 -9.87 2.29 -23.40
CA ILE A 45 -9.79 1.05 -22.60
C ILE A 45 -9.07 -0.05 -23.36
N GLN A 46 -9.36 -0.23 -24.65
CA GLN A 46 -8.67 -1.21 -25.48
C GLN A 46 -7.16 -0.90 -25.55
N LYS A 47 -6.79 0.35 -25.79
CA LYS A 47 -5.38 0.78 -25.83
C LYS A 47 -4.69 0.62 -24.48
N PHE A 48 -5.39 0.93 -23.39
CA PHE A 48 -4.87 0.72 -22.05
C PHE A 48 -4.54 -0.76 -21.81
N GLU A 49 -5.45 -1.68 -22.17
CA GLU A 49 -5.22 -3.12 -22.02
C GLU A 49 -4.10 -3.63 -22.94
N GLU A 50 -4.04 -3.15 -24.20
CA GLU A 50 -2.96 -3.50 -25.13
C GLU A 50 -1.57 -3.10 -24.62
N ILE A 51 -1.44 -1.96 -23.93
CA ILE A 51 -0.17 -1.42 -23.45
C ILE A 51 0.22 -2.00 -22.10
N THR A 52 -0.74 -2.12 -21.18
CA THR A 52 -0.48 -2.46 -19.78
C THR A 52 -0.72 -3.91 -19.43
N GLU A 53 -1.47 -4.65 -20.27
CA GLU A 53 -1.99 -6.00 -20.02
C GLU A 53 -2.92 -6.06 -18.79
N ILE A 54 -3.30 -4.89 -18.21
CA ILE A 54 -4.20 -4.82 -17.07
C ILE A 54 -5.64 -4.92 -17.54
N ARG A 55 -6.37 -5.94 -17.05
CA ARG A 55 -7.79 -6.17 -17.34
C ARG A 55 -8.70 -5.73 -16.22
N GLU A 56 -8.22 -5.82 -15.00
CA GLU A 56 -8.94 -5.47 -13.78
C GLU A 56 -7.96 -5.04 -12.69
N ARG A 57 -8.47 -4.39 -11.66
CA ARG A 57 -7.73 -4.04 -10.44
C ARG A 57 -8.59 -4.31 -9.21
N ARG A 58 -7.96 -4.23 -8.05
CA ARG A 58 -8.65 -4.39 -6.77
C ARG A 58 -8.74 -3.05 -6.08
N TRP A 59 -9.94 -2.71 -5.62
CA TRP A 59 -10.21 -1.51 -4.82
C TRP A 59 -10.78 -1.91 -3.47
N ALA A 60 -10.41 -1.15 -2.45
CA ALA A 60 -10.91 -1.36 -1.09
C ALA A 60 -12.38 -1.00 -0.97
N ASN A 61 -13.10 -1.76 -0.15
CA ASN A 61 -14.48 -1.46 0.21
C ASN A 61 -14.55 -0.14 1.01
N PRO A 62 -15.71 0.56 1.03
CA PRO A 62 -15.85 1.85 1.71
C PRO A 62 -15.40 1.87 3.17
N GLU A 63 -15.58 0.76 3.89
CA GLU A 63 -15.26 0.63 5.32
C GLU A 63 -13.76 0.35 5.57
N GLU A 64 -13.02 -0.07 4.56
CA GLU A 64 -11.60 -0.42 4.72
C GLU A 64 -10.73 0.85 4.76
N LEU A 65 -9.69 0.78 5.58
CA LEU A 65 -8.64 1.79 5.67
C LEU A 65 -7.30 1.19 5.24
N CYS A 66 -6.40 2.05 4.79
CA CYS A 66 -5.05 1.67 4.40
C CYS A 66 -4.36 0.91 5.54
N SER A 67 -4.41 1.43 6.77
CA SER A 67 -3.85 0.77 7.96
C SER A 67 -4.45 -0.62 8.23
N THR A 68 -5.72 -0.84 7.87
CA THR A 68 -6.39 -2.14 8.05
C THR A 68 -5.83 -3.19 7.08
N LEU A 69 -5.65 -2.83 5.81
CA LEU A 69 -5.01 -3.71 4.81
C LEU A 69 -3.58 -4.04 5.24
N GLY A 70 -2.80 -3.03 5.64
CA GLY A 70 -1.43 -3.22 6.12
C GLY A 70 -1.35 -4.13 7.34
N THR A 71 -2.30 -4.01 8.29
CA THR A 71 -2.35 -4.88 9.48
C THR A 71 -2.60 -6.34 9.09
N ARG A 72 -3.51 -6.60 8.15
CA ARG A 72 -3.81 -7.96 7.67
C ARG A 72 -2.61 -8.57 6.94
N ALA A 73 -1.96 -7.82 6.04
CA ALA A 73 -0.77 -8.28 5.33
C ALA A 73 0.40 -8.56 6.30
N ALA A 74 0.58 -7.68 7.29
CA ALA A 74 1.55 -7.86 8.36
C ALA A 74 1.29 -9.13 9.18
N ALA A 75 0.03 -9.42 9.53
CA ALA A 75 -0.35 -10.64 10.23
C ALA A 75 0.01 -11.89 9.42
N HIS A 76 -0.28 -11.91 8.10
CA HIS A 76 0.11 -13.01 7.22
C HIS A 76 1.64 -13.20 7.17
N ALA A 77 2.41 -12.11 7.10
CA ALA A 77 3.88 -12.18 7.08
C ALA A 77 4.44 -12.75 8.38
N LEU A 78 3.89 -12.35 9.53
CA LEU A 78 4.30 -12.84 10.85
C LEU A 78 3.93 -14.30 11.05
N GLU A 79 2.74 -14.71 10.61
CA GLU A 79 2.31 -16.11 10.60
C GLU A 79 3.23 -16.98 9.73
N HIS A 80 3.54 -16.52 8.51
CA HIS A 80 4.46 -17.21 7.61
C HIS A 80 5.87 -17.32 8.21
N ALA A 81 6.34 -16.28 8.91
CA ALA A 81 7.62 -16.31 9.60
C ALA A 81 7.64 -17.20 10.85
N GLY A 82 6.47 -17.51 11.43
CA GLY A 82 6.34 -18.26 12.67
C GLY A 82 6.95 -17.54 13.88
N ILE A 83 6.89 -16.20 13.90
CA ILE A 83 7.47 -15.40 15.00
C ILE A 83 6.38 -14.73 15.85
N ASP A 84 6.69 -14.57 17.13
CA ASP A 84 5.88 -13.79 18.05
C ASP A 84 6.02 -12.29 17.71
N PRO A 85 4.91 -11.58 17.41
CA PRO A 85 4.91 -10.14 17.12
C PRO A 85 5.56 -9.29 18.23
N GLU A 86 5.48 -9.71 19.49
CA GLU A 86 6.11 -9.00 20.61
C GLU A 86 7.65 -8.99 20.55
N THR A 87 8.25 -9.81 19.68
CA THR A 87 9.70 -9.86 19.47
C THR A 87 10.22 -8.91 18.38
N LEU A 88 9.34 -8.15 17.77
CA LEU A 88 9.73 -7.12 16.79
C LEU A 88 10.41 -5.95 17.49
N ASP A 89 11.50 -5.46 16.88
CA ASP A 89 12.22 -4.26 17.29
C ASP A 89 11.81 -3.05 16.43
N LEU A 90 11.39 -3.30 15.17
CA LEU A 90 11.15 -2.26 14.18
C LEU A 90 9.95 -2.59 13.30
N ILE A 91 9.10 -1.60 13.09
CA ILE A 91 7.95 -1.66 12.18
C ILE A 91 8.02 -0.44 11.27
N ILE A 92 8.16 -0.65 9.97
CA ILE A 92 8.18 0.42 8.97
C ILE A 92 7.02 0.19 8.01
N VAL A 93 6.18 1.21 7.84
CA VAL A 93 5.11 1.20 6.85
C VAL A 93 5.39 2.27 5.81
N THR A 94 5.29 1.92 4.54
CA THR A 94 5.40 2.88 3.44
C THR A 94 4.06 3.05 2.74
N HIS A 95 3.73 4.31 2.44
CA HIS A 95 2.48 4.71 1.80
C HIS A 95 2.63 6.13 1.22
N ASN A 96 1.63 6.58 0.46
CA ASN A 96 1.59 7.96 -0.05
C ASN A 96 0.74 8.88 0.84
N PHE A 97 -0.45 8.45 1.26
CA PHE A 97 -1.48 9.36 1.76
C PHE A 97 -1.94 9.09 3.21
N GLY A 98 -1.52 7.99 3.83
CA GLY A 98 -2.05 7.59 5.13
C GLY A 98 -3.43 6.94 5.03
N ASP A 99 -4.21 6.97 6.11
CA ASP A 99 -5.61 6.56 6.06
C ASP A 99 -6.45 7.67 5.42
N LEU A 100 -7.29 7.26 4.48
CA LEU A 100 -8.25 8.13 3.81
C LEU A 100 -9.60 7.41 3.78
N ALA A 101 -10.55 7.91 4.56
CA ALA A 101 -11.90 7.36 4.59
C ALA A 101 -12.60 7.57 3.24
N PHE A 102 -13.48 6.65 2.89
CA PHE A 102 -14.26 6.76 1.64
C PHE A 102 -15.03 8.08 1.60
N GLY A 103 -14.94 8.80 0.49
CA GLY A 103 -15.57 10.10 0.29
C GLY A 103 -14.93 11.27 1.04
N SER A 104 -13.87 11.03 1.83
CA SER A 104 -13.09 12.09 2.47
C SER A 104 -12.02 12.63 1.51
N ARG A 105 -11.66 13.91 1.71
CA ARG A 105 -10.47 14.53 1.09
C ARG A 105 -9.39 14.83 2.12
N HIS A 106 -9.59 14.42 3.37
CA HIS A 106 -8.66 14.66 4.47
C HIS A 106 -7.89 13.37 4.76
N THR A 107 -6.58 13.42 4.57
CA THR A 107 -5.67 12.34 4.94
C THR A 107 -5.49 12.31 6.45
N ASP A 108 -5.40 11.11 7.02
CA ASP A 108 -5.13 10.89 8.43
C ASP A 108 -3.81 10.11 8.58
N GLN A 109 -2.75 10.84 8.93
CA GLN A 109 -1.39 10.33 9.03
C GLN A 109 -0.89 10.23 10.48
N MET A 110 -1.65 10.73 11.45
CA MET A 110 -1.24 10.73 12.86
C MET A 110 -2.32 10.15 13.77
N PRO A 111 -2.03 9.07 14.54
CA PRO A 111 -0.75 8.34 14.62
C PRO A 111 -0.32 7.76 13.28
N THR A 112 1.00 7.52 13.12
CA THR A 112 1.56 6.91 11.90
C THR A 112 0.86 5.59 11.54
N LEU A 113 0.82 5.23 10.26
CA LEU A 113 0.26 3.94 9.87
C LEU A 113 1.01 2.77 10.52
N ALA A 114 2.33 2.88 10.68
CA ALA A 114 3.12 1.89 11.41
C ALA A 114 2.66 1.73 12.87
N SER A 115 2.28 2.83 13.54
CA SER A 115 1.72 2.77 14.90
C SER A 115 0.33 2.12 14.90
N ARG A 116 -0.50 2.38 13.88
CA ARG A 116 -1.81 1.74 13.72
C ARG A 116 -1.69 0.24 13.45
N VAL A 117 -0.76 -0.16 12.56
CA VAL A 117 -0.43 -1.56 12.29
C VAL A 117 0.07 -2.25 13.56
N LYS A 118 1.00 -1.62 14.31
CA LYS A 118 1.46 -2.11 15.61
C LYS A 118 0.29 -2.36 16.57
N ALA A 119 -0.61 -1.39 16.69
CA ALA A 119 -1.79 -1.49 17.56
C ALA A 119 -2.76 -2.58 17.06
N GLY A 120 -3.00 -2.65 15.76
CA GLY A 120 -3.88 -3.66 15.12
C GLY A 120 -3.37 -5.09 15.28
N LEU A 121 -2.05 -5.28 15.34
CA LEU A 121 -1.40 -6.56 15.65
C LEU A 121 -1.39 -6.87 17.15
N GLY A 122 -1.86 -5.97 18.00
CA GLY A 122 -1.89 -6.15 19.46
C GLY A 122 -0.52 -6.07 20.14
N ILE A 123 0.52 -5.55 19.45
CA ILE A 123 1.89 -5.47 19.99
C ILE A 123 1.96 -4.43 21.10
N ARG A 124 2.34 -4.87 22.29
CA ARG A 124 2.49 -4.05 23.51
C ARG A 124 3.93 -3.70 23.81
N ASN A 125 4.91 -4.34 23.14
CA ASN A 125 6.33 -4.08 23.34
C ASN A 125 6.64 -2.56 23.15
N PRO A 126 7.02 -1.83 24.21
CA PRO A 126 7.30 -0.39 24.10
C PRO A 126 8.60 -0.10 23.34
N ASN A 127 9.48 -1.10 23.20
CA ASN A 127 10.74 -0.95 22.50
C ASN A 127 10.61 -1.17 20.99
N ALA A 128 9.49 -1.73 20.50
CA ALA A 128 9.23 -1.86 19.08
C ALA A 128 8.95 -0.48 18.48
N VAL A 129 9.94 0.07 17.80
CA VAL A 129 9.87 1.39 17.13
C VAL A 129 8.98 1.28 15.89
N ALA A 130 8.05 2.22 15.71
CA ALA A 130 7.13 2.24 14.58
C ALA A 130 7.15 3.62 13.91
N PHE A 131 7.45 3.67 12.61
CA PHE A 131 7.43 4.91 11.83
C PHE A 131 7.10 4.65 10.36
N ASP A 132 6.65 5.70 9.68
CA ASP A 132 6.28 5.66 8.28
C ASP A 132 7.40 6.20 7.39
N VAL A 133 7.43 5.70 6.15
CA VAL A 133 8.22 6.24 5.04
C VAL A 133 7.23 6.69 3.96
N LEU A 134 7.08 8.01 3.79
CA LEU A 134 6.22 8.57 2.74
C LEU A 134 6.99 8.56 1.43
N ALA A 135 6.73 7.55 0.64
CA ALA A 135 7.33 7.38 -0.67
C ALA A 135 6.45 6.44 -1.51
N GLY A 136 6.31 6.71 -2.80
CA GLY A 136 5.58 5.86 -3.73
C GLY A 136 6.21 4.47 -3.91
N CYS A 137 6.13 3.94 -5.12
CA CYS A 137 6.60 2.57 -5.45
C CYS A 137 8.01 2.20 -4.91
N PRO A 138 9.02 3.08 -4.87
CA PRO A 138 10.33 2.75 -4.29
C PRO A 138 10.33 2.67 -2.75
N GLY A 139 9.26 3.10 -2.09
CA GLY A 139 9.19 3.19 -0.62
C GLY A 139 9.42 1.85 0.07
N TRP A 140 8.88 0.75 -0.48
CA TRP A 140 9.11 -0.57 0.09
C TRP A 140 10.59 -0.96 0.07
N VAL A 141 11.26 -0.76 -1.06
CA VAL A 141 12.70 -1.03 -1.19
C VAL A 141 13.50 -0.14 -0.23
N GLN A 142 13.17 1.15 -0.15
CA GLN A 142 13.81 2.07 0.78
C GLN A 142 13.61 1.64 2.24
N SER A 143 12.43 1.15 2.58
CA SER A 143 12.11 0.65 3.92
C SER A 143 12.89 -0.62 4.26
N VAL A 144 13.05 -1.54 3.30
CA VAL A 144 13.89 -2.74 3.45
C VAL A 144 15.35 -2.34 3.68
N LEU A 145 15.89 -1.39 2.90
CA LEU A 145 17.26 -0.87 3.08
C LEU A 145 17.45 -0.20 4.43
N THR A 146 16.44 0.54 4.90
CA THR A 146 16.43 1.17 6.22
C THR A 146 16.46 0.10 7.32
N ALA A 147 15.58 -0.89 7.26
CA ALA A 147 15.56 -2.01 8.21
C ALA A 147 16.90 -2.76 8.24
N HIS A 148 17.47 -3.05 7.06
CA HIS A 148 18.79 -3.67 6.94
C HIS A 148 19.88 -2.84 7.64
N SER A 149 19.86 -1.52 7.45
CA SER A 149 20.84 -0.62 8.08
C SER A 149 20.71 -0.61 9.61
N TYR A 150 19.48 -0.61 10.15
CA TYR A 150 19.25 -0.74 11.58
C TYR A 150 19.80 -2.06 12.15
N MET A 151 19.61 -3.16 11.41
CA MET A 151 20.13 -4.47 11.81
C MET A 151 21.65 -4.52 11.78
N LEU A 152 22.30 -3.97 10.74
CA LEU A 152 23.76 -3.90 10.66
C LEU A 152 24.37 -3.03 11.77
N ALA A 153 23.68 -1.96 12.16
CA ALA A 153 24.09 -1.09 13.27
C ALA A 153 23.82 -1.71 14.65
N GLY A 154 23.17 -2.87 14.73
CA GLY A 154 22.82 -3.54 15.99
C GLY A 154 21.63 -2.90 16.73
N HIS A 155 20.88 -2.01 16.07
CA HIS A 155 19.71 -1.34 16.66
C HIS A 155 18.41 -2.18 16.55
N ALA A 156 18.36 -3.16 15.67
CA ALA A 156 17.26 -4.08 15.52
C ALA A 156 17.75 -5.49 15.18
N LYS A 157 17.01 -6.51 15.61
CA LYS A 157 17.21 -7.91 15.24
C LYS A 157 16.08 -8.43 14.36
N ARG A 158 14.88 -7.90 14.56
CA ARG A 158 13.67 -8.26 13.79
C ARG A 158 12.93 -7.01 13.37
N ALA A 159 12.67 -6.91 12.08
CA ALA A 159 11.92 -5.81 11.49
C ALA A 159 10.75 -6.35 10.66
N LEU A 160 9.64 -5.64 10.71
CA LEU A 160 8.49 -5.79 9.83
C LEU A 160 8.47 -4.59 8.88
N VAL A 161 8.42 -4.85 7.58
CA VAL A 161 8.31 -3.82 6.54
C VAL A 161 7.02 -4.06 5.77
N VAL A 162 6.16 -3.07 5.71
CA VAL A 162 4.87 -3.13 5.03
C VAL A 162 4.82 -2.07 3.93
N GLY A 163 4.65 -2.50 2.69
CA GLY A 163 4.23 -1.63 1.58
C GLY A 163 2.71 -1.62 1.55
N ASN A 164 2.10 -0.46 1.65
CA ASN A 164 0.67 -0.35 1.86
C ASN A 164 0.12 0.84 1.09
N GLU A 165 -0.90 0.61 0.25
CA GLU A 165 -1.45 1.68 -0.56
C GLU A 165 -2.96 1.54 -0.78
N MET A 166 -3.65 2.67 -0.82
CA MET A 166 -5.07 2.76 -1.11
C MET A 166 -5.34 3.95 -2.05
N LEU A 167 -4.84 3.82 -3.29
CA LEU A 167 -4.90 4.89 -4.29
C LEU A 167 -6.31 5.13 -4.83
N SER A 168 -7.21 4.13 -4.75
CA SER A 168 -8.61 4.28 -5.16
C SER A 168 -9.33 5.44 -4.49
N ARG A 169 -8.81 5.91 -3.33
CA ARG A 169 -9.40 7.04 -2.58
C ARG A 169 -9.00 8.41 -3.11
N THR A 170 -7.94 8.48 -3.93
CA THR A 170 -7.35 9.74 -4.41
C THR A 170 -7.44 9.90 -5.92
N LEU A 171 -8.08 8.97 -6.61
CA LEU A 171 -8.17 8.98 -8.06
C LEU A 171 -8.96 10.18 -8.57
N ASP A 172 -8.48 10.76 -9.66
CA ASP A 172 -9.28 11.62 -10.52
C ASP A 172 -9.97 10.73 -11.57
N VAL A 173 -11.29 10.61 -11.47
CA VAL A 173 -12.09 9.79 -12.40
C VAL A 173 -12.09 10.34 -13.83
N HIS A 174 -11.65 11.59 -14.02
CA HIS A 174 -11.52 12.25 -15.32
C HIS A 174 -10.15 12.03 -15.95
N ASP A 175 -9.19 11.49 -15.21
CA ASP A 175 -7.88 11.10 -15.73
C ASP A 175 -7.89 9.62 -16.10
N ARG A 176 -7.70 9.31 -17.39
CA ARG A 176 -7.61 7.93 -17.89
C ARG A 176 -6.47 7.12 -17.24
N ASP A 177 -5.38 7.80 -16.82
CA ASP A 177 -4.24 7.14 -16.19
C ASP A 177 -4.61 6.61 -14.79
N SER A 178 -5.73 7.08 -14.21
CA SER A 178 -6.34 6.51 -13.00
C SER A 178 -6.66 5.01 -13.10
N MET A 179 -6.85 4.50 -14.31
CA MET A 179 -7.12 3.07 -14.53
C MET A 179 -5.97 2.15 -14.08
N ILE A 180 -4.73 2.68 -13.96
CA ILE A 180 -3.57 1.86 -13.56
C ILE A 180 -3.53 1.55 -12.05
N PHE A 181 -4.22 2.34 -11.23
CA PHE A 181 -4.06 2.31 -9.79
C PHE A 181 -4.95 1.26 -9.12
N ALA A 182 -4.36 0.58 -8.13
CA ALA A 182 -5.00 -0.44 -7.32
C ALA A 182 -4.66 -0.24 -5.85
N ASP A 183 -5.40 -0.94 -4.98
CA ASP A 183 -5.19 -0.95 -3.54
C ASP A 183 -4.60 -2.30 -3.12
N GLY A 184 -3.84 -2.31 -2.01
CA GLY A 184 -3.26 -3.53 -1.44
C GLY A 184 -2.18 -3.30 -0.40
N ALA A 185 -1.71 -4.36 0.14
CA ALA A 185 -0.61 -4.36 1.09
C ALA A 185 0.21 -5.67 0.99
#